data_d1373ccc732095ed5a2f927b2648bd96
#
_entry.id   d1373ccc732095ed5a2f927b2648bd96
#
_cell.length_a   1.000
_cell.length_b   1.000
_cell.length_c   1.000
_cell.angle_alpha   90.00
_cell.angle_beta   90.00
_cell.angle_gamma   90.00
#
_symmetry.space_group_name_H-M   'P 1'
#
loop_
_entity.id
_entity.type
_entity.pdbx_description
1 polymer ?
#
loop_
_entity_poly.entity_id
_entity_poly.type
_entity_poly.pdbx_seq_one_letter_code
_entity_poly.pdbx_strand_id
1 'polypeptide(L)'
;MILKYMEKIIIIGAGPAGISAALYAARANMNPLVINNGIGALEKAEKIENYYGMEHPVSGKELFETGLAQAKALGVRILEAQVLGIGGFDTFTVKTTAGDFDTISVILATGSKRKAPAIPGIKELEGRGVSYCAVCDAFFYRGKDVAVLGNSDFALHEAEELAPMAGSVTIYTDGKEPEFSREPSFAVNTMKI
;
A
#
# COMPACT_ATOMS: atom_id res chain seq x y z
N MET A 1 9.72 2.22 -40.86
CA MET A 1 8.67 2.11 -39.86
C MET A 1 9.25 1.23 -38.75
N ILE A 2 9.71 1.81 -37.66
CA ILE A 2 10.21 1.05 -36.51
C ILE A 2 8.98 0.38 -35.91
N LEU A 3 8.89 -0.96 -35.96
CA LEU A 3 7.88 -1.72 -35.26
C LEU A 3 8.02 -1.37 -33.74
N LYS A 4 7.11 -0.56 -33.20
CA LYS A 4 7.10 -0.22 -31.78
C LYS A 4 6.81 -1.54 -31.04
N TYR A 5 7.72 -1.96 -30.20
CA TYR A 5 7.58 -3.19 -29.43
C TYR A 5 6.37 -3.04 -28.47
N MET A 6 5.42 -3.96 -28.56
CA MET A 6 4.25 -3.98 -27.71
C MET A 6 4.47 -4.96 -26.56
N GLU A 7 4.34 -4.48 -25.35
CA GLU A 7 4.42 -5.31 -24.15
C GLU A 7 3.15 -6.17 -24.00
N LYS A 8 3.28 -7.39 -23.52
CA LYS A 8 2.11 -8.21 -23.18
C LYS A 8 1.43 -7.69 -21.94
N ILE A 9 2.22 -7.26 -20.94
CA ILE A 9 1.74 -6.78 -19.66
C ILE A 9 2.73 -5.76 -19.07
N ILE A 10 2.18 -4.65 -18.60
CA ILE A 10 2.90 -3.67 -17.79
C ILE A 10 2.31 -3.68 -16.39
N ILE A 11 3.16 -3.72 -15.36
CA ILE A 11 2.79 -3.68 -13.96
C ILE A 11 3.31 -2.37 -13.39
N ILE A 12 2.42 -1.53 -12.88
CA ILE A 12 2.75 -0.22 -12.34
C ILE A 12 2.85 -0.31 -10.83
N GLY A 13 4.07 -0.22 -10.32
CA GLY A 13 4.45 -0.36 -8.93
C GLY A 13 5.20 -1.66 -8.64
N ALA A 14 6.35 -1.53 -7.97
CA ALA A 14 7.23 -2.64 -7.59
C ALA A 14 7.13 -3.01 -6.10
N GLY A 15 6.05 -2.64 -5.44
CA GLY A 15 5.74 -3.10 -4.08
C GLY A 15 5.36 -4.59 -4.05
N PRO A 16 5.02 -5.15 -2.87
CA PRO A 16 4.71 -6.57 -2.72
C PRO A 16 3.65 -7.09 -3.70
N ALA A 17 2.59 -6.32 -3.95
CA ALA A 17 1.53 -6.69 -4.89
C ALA A 17 2.04 -6.75 -6.34
N GLY A 18 2.80 -5.73 -6.78
CA GLY A 18 3.31 -5.66 -8.14
C GLY A 18 4.37 -6.73 -8.41
N ILE A 19 5.27 -6.95 -7.47
CA ILE A 19 6.27 -8.02 -7.59
C ILE A 19 5.60 -9.40 -7.59
N SER A 20 4.64 -9.65 -6.70
CA SER A 20 3.88 -10.92 -6.72
C SER A 20 3.23 -11.16 -8.08
N ALA A 21 2.56 -10.15 -8.64
CA ALA A 21 1.98 -10.24 -9.99
C ALA A 21 3.04 -10.51 -11.06
N ALA A 22 4.20 -9.85 -10.98
CA ALA A 22 5.29 -10.01 -11.92
C ALA A 22 5.89 -11.43 -11.92
N LEU A 23 6.04 -12.05 -10.74
CA LEU A 23 6.53 -13.41 -10.60
C LEU A 23 5.61 -14.41 -11.32
N TYR A 24 4.29 -14.28 -11.14
CA TYR A 24 3.31 -15.12 -11.81
C TYR A 24 3.26 -14.86 -13.32
N ALA A 25 3.30 -13.60 -13.75
CA ALA A 25 3.34 -13.22 -15.16
C ALA A 25 4.60 -13.76 -15.86
N ALA A 26 5.76 -13.71 -15.22
CA ALA A 26 7.00 -14.28 -15.74
C ALA A 26 6.88 -15.80 -15.89
N ARG A 27 6.35 -16.51 -14.90
CA ARG A 27 6.12 -17.96 -14.97
C ARG A 27 5.10 -18.35 -16.05
N ALA A 28 4.15 -17.47 -16.37
CA ALA A 28 3.21 -17.62 -17.48
C ALA A 28 3.82 -17.22 -18.84
N ASN A 29 5.12 -16.94 -18.92
CA ASN A 29 5.83 -16.53 -20.14
C ASN A 29 5.26 -15.25 -20.78
N MET A 30 4.79 -14.33 -19.96
CA MET A 30 4.23 -13.05 -20.42
C MET A 30 5.29 -11.96 -20.58
N ASN A 31 6.53 -12.17 -20.11
CA ASN A 31 7.64 -11.24 -20.19
C ASN A 31 7.27 -9.83 -19.63
N PRO A 32 6.88 -9.73 -18.35
CA PRO A 32 6.35 -8.50 -17.79
C PRO A 32 7.38 -7.38 -17.73
N LEU A 33 6.89 -6.13 -17.92
CA LEU A 33 7.62 -4.91 -17.60
C LEU A 33 7.02 -4.33 -16.29
N VAL A 34 7.83 -4.21 -15.26
CA VAL A 34 7.45 -3.53 -14.01
C VAL A 34 7.99 -2.11 -14.06
N ILE A 35 7.13 -1.12 -13.81
CA ILE A 35 7.55 0.28 -13.68
C ILE A 35 7.60 0.63 -12.21
N ASN A 36 8.79 0.97 -11.73
CA ASN A 36 9.08 1.31 -10.33
C ASN A 36 9.31 2.81 -10.18
N ASN A 37 8.71 3.39 -9.14
CA ASN A 37 8.96 4.77 -8.73
C ASN A 37 9.27 4.81 -7.22
N GLY A 38 10.29 4.03 -6.82
CA GLY A 38 10.78 3.96 -5.45
C GLY A 38 10.09 2.92 -4.57
N ILE A 39 10.53 2.86 -3.33
CA ILE A 39 10.16 1.86 -2.33
C ILE A 39 8.72 2.00 -1.80
N GLY A 40 8.13 3.22 -1.92
CA GLY A 40 6.76 3.49 -1.51
C GLY A 40 6.51 3.34 0.00
N ALA A 41 5.37 2.72 0.36
CA ALA A 41 4.96 2.59 1.76
C ALA A 41 5.93 1.72 2.61
N LEU A 42 6.70 0.86 1.98
CA LEU A 42 7.67 0.01 2.68
C LEU A 42 8.85 0.81 3.28
N GLU A 43 9.11 2.03 2.80
CA GLU A 43 10.23 2.86 3.28
C GLU A 43 10.18 3.10 4.79
N LYS A 44 8.97 3.21 5.36
CA LYS A 44 8.74 3.49 6.78
C LYS A 44 8.52 2.23 7.63
N ALA A 45 8.47 1.06 7.02
CA ALA A 45 8.25 -0.19 7.74
C ALA A 45 9.57 -0.70 8.33
N GLU A 46 9.81 -0.45 9.61
CA GLU A 46 11.03 -0.88 10.30
C GLU A 46 11.03 -2.39 10.60
N LYS A 47 9.84 -2.97 10.82
CA LYS A 47 9.68 -4.37 11.22
C LYS A 47 8.40 -4.96 10.65
N ILE A 48 8.54 -5.98 9.82
CA ILE A 48 7.45 -6.75 9.22
C ILE A 48 7.56 -8.19 9.71
N GLU A 49 6.56 -8.66 10.46
CA GLU A 49 6.55 -10.01 11.07
C GLU A 49 5.47 -10.92 10.47
N ASN A 50 4.52 -10.35 9.75
CA ASN A 50 3.32 -11.03 9.27
C ASN A 50 3.32 -11.27 7.75
N TYR A 51 4.49 -11.26 7.11
CA TYR A 51 4.60 -11.59 5.69
C TYR A 51 4.94 -13.08 5.53
N TYR A 52 4.08 -13.83 4.85
CA TYR A 52 4.25 -15.27 4.67
C TYR A 52 5.59 -15.63 4.02
N GLY A 53 6.28 -16.63 4.60
CA GLY A 53 7.56 -17.11 4.10
C GLY A 53 8.79 -16.44 4.67
N MET A 54 8.63 -15.46 5.59
CA MET A 54 9.75 -14.87 6.33
C MET A 54 9.95 -15.61 7.65
N GLU A 55 11.14 -16.14 7.85
CA GLU A 55 11.54 -16.86 9.08
C GLU A 55 11.75 -15.89 10.24
N HIS A 56 12.25 -14.70 9.93
CA HIS A 56 12.53 -13.63 10.88
C HIS A 56 11.90 -12.32 10.43
N PRO A 57 11.62 -11.39 11.37
CA PRO A 57 11.17 -10.06 11.02
C PRO A 57 12.15 -9.36 10.08
N VAL A 58 11.64 -8.71 9.05
CA VAL A 58 12.44 -7.98 8.06
C VAL A 58 12.01 -6.52 8.00
N SER A 59 12.90 -5.63 7.59
CA SER A 59 12.53 -4.25 7.27
C SER A 59 11.80 -4.18 5.92
N GLY A 60 11.01 -3.14 5.72
CA GLY A 60 10.38 -2.89 4.42
C GLY A 60 11.39 -2.73 3.29
N LYS A 61 12.55 -2.14 3.58
CA LYS A 61 13.66 -2.03 2.61
C LYS A 61 14.17 -3.41 2.19
N GLU A 62 14.44 -4.28 3.16
CA GLU A 62 14.92 -5.64 2.91
C GLU A 62 13.90 -6.46 2.12
N LEU A 63 12.61 -6.38 2.49
CA LEU A 63 11.53 -7.04 1.75
C LEU A 63 11.46 -6.54 0.30
N PHE A 64 11.58 -5.22 0.09
CA PHE A 64 11.57 -4.61 -1.23
C PHE A 64 12.74 -5.07 -2.09
N GLU A 65 13.96 -5.01 -1.58
CA GLU A 65 15.19 -5.43 -2.26
C GLU A 65 15.16 -6.92 -2.61
N THR A 66 14.71 -7.76 -1.68
CA THR A 66 14.53 -9.20 -1.89
C THR A 66 13.51 -9.48 -3.00
N GLY A 67 12.37 -8.77 -2.99
CA GLY A 67 11.37 -8.91 -4.04
C GLY A 67 11.88 -8.51 -5.42
N LEU A 68 12.60 -7.39 -5.53
CA LEU A 68 13.24 -6.97 -6.78
C LEU A 68 14.26 -7.99 -7.28
N ALA A 69 15.10 -8.52 -6.40
CA ALA A 69 16.09 -9.54 -6.74
C ALA A 69 15.42 -10.82 -7.25
N GLN A 70 14.36 -11.28 -6.59
CA GLN A 70 13.57 -12.44 -7.00
C GLN A 70 12.94 -12.25 -8.37
N ALA A 71 12.35 -11.08 -8.64
CA ALA A 71 11.76 -10.76 -9.94
C ALA A 71 12.81 -10.75 -11.04
N LYS A 72 13.96 -10.11 -10.82
CA LYS A 72 15.09 -10.08 -11.78
C LYS A 72 15.63 -11.48 -12.07
N ALA A 73 15.73 -12.35 -11.07
CA ALA A 73 16.17 -13.74 -11.25
C ALA A 73 15.24 -14.55 -12.17
N LEU A 74 13.96 -14.19 -12.25
CA LEU A 74 12.99 -14.78 -13.18
C LEU A 74 12.92 -14.04 -14.54
N GLY A 75 13.82 -13.12 -14.80
CA GLY A 75 13.87 -12.38 -16.07
C GLY A 75 12.86 -11.23 -16.17
N VAL A 76 12.24 -10.81 -15.08
CA VAL A 76 11.35 -9.64 -15.07
C VAL A 76 12.16 -8.38 -15.33
N ARG A 77 11.72 -7.58 -16.31
CA ARG A 77 12.31 -6.27 -16.60
C ARG A 77 11.74 -5.23 -15.65
N ILE A 78 12.61 -4.45 -15.01
CA ILE A 78 12.24 -3.37 -14.10
C ILE A 78 12.75 -2.06 -14.65
N LEU A 79 11.84 -1.11 -14.86
CA LEU A 79 12.10 0.24 -15.33
C LEU A 79 11.90 1.22 -14.20
N GLU A 80 12.95 1.97 -13.87
CA GLU A 80 12.85 3.07 -12.90
C GLU A 80 12.29 4.30 -13.63
N ALA A 81 11.00 4.59 -13.38
CA ALA A 81 10.30 5.73 -13.98
C ALA A 81 9.02 6.07 -13.22
N GLN A 82 8.57 7.31 -13.35
CA GLN A 82 7.25 7.73 -12.91
C GLN A 82 6.25 7.58 -14.05
N VAL A 83 5.10 6.95 -13.78
CA VAL A 83 3.97 6.92 -14.70
C VAL A 83 3.22 8.24 -14.62
N LEU A 84 3.02 8.88 -15.76
CA LEU A 84 2.34 10.17 -15.90
C LEU A 84 0.87 10.01 -16.32
N GLY A 85 0.53 8.89 -16.95
CA GLY A 85 -0.83 8.60 -17.39
C GLY A 85 -0.93 7.29 -18.17
N ILE A 86 -2.16 6.83 -18.33
CA ILE A 86 -2.50 5.66 -19.14
C ILE A 86 -3.61 6.10 -20.09
N GLY A 87 -3.44 5.79 -21.37
CA GLY A 87 -4.44 6.05 -22.41
C GLY A 87 -4.66 4.80 -23.27
N GLY A 88 -5.68 4.86 -24.16
CA GLY A 88 -6.05 3.76 -25.06
C GLY A 88 -7.35 3.08 -24.67
N PHE A 89 -7.81 2.19 -25.53
CA PHE A 89 -9.07 1.45 -25.35
C PHE A 89 -8.88 -0.06 -25.55
N ASP A 90 -8.48 -0.50 -26.73
CA ASP A 90 -8.20 -1.92 -27.03
C ASP A 90 -6.77 -2.30 -26.64
N THR A 91 -5.86 -1.36 -26.74
CA THR A 91 -4.48 -1.43 -26.25
C THR A 91 -4.18 -0.19 -25.43
N PHE A 92 -3.26 -0.30 -24.48
CA PHE A 92 -2.92 0.79 -23.59
C PHE A 92 -1.56 1.40 -23.96
N THR A 93 -1.48 2.72 -23.86
CA THR A 93 -0.19 3.44 -23.87
C THR A 93 0.06 3.96 -22.46
N VAL A 94 1.11 3.46 -21.83
CA VAL A 94 1.58 3.91 -20.52
C VAL A 94 2.64 4.99 -20.74
N LYS A 95 2.31 6.24 -20.39
CA LYS A 95 3.19 7.41 -20.48
C LYS A 95 4.05 7.51 -19.25
N THR A 96 5.36 7.60 -19.41
CA THR A 96 6.30 7.68 -18.30
C THR A 96 7.34 8.76 -18.51
N THR A 97 8.11 9.06 -17.45
CA THR A 97 9.28 9.95 -17.53
C THR A 97 10.43 9.38 -18.35
N ALA A 98 10.40 8.07 -18.65
CA ALA A 98 11.41 7.38 -19.48
C ALA A 98 10.92 7.07 -20.91
N GLY A 99 9.74 7.59 -21.29
CA GLY A 99 9.12 7.37 -22.60
C GLY A 99 7.77 6.66 -22.51
N ASP A 100 7.18 6.39 -23.67
CA ASP A 100 5.86 5.79 -23.78
C ASP A 100 5.97 4.30 -24.17
N PHE A 101 5.21 3.44 -23.50
CA PHE A 101 5.18 2.00 -23.70
C PHE A 101 3.78 1.54 -24.06
N ASP A 102 3.64 0.81 -25.16
CA ASP A 102 2.36 0.22 -25.55
C ASP A 102 2.24 -1.20 -25.00
N THR A 103 1.04 -1.55 -24.53
CA THR A 103 0.78 -2.85 -23.89
C THR A 103 -0.65 -3.34 -24.14
N ILE A 104 -0.83 -4.66 -24.10
CA ILE A 104 -2.15 -5.29 -24.18
C ILE A 104 -2.88 -5.19 -22.84
N SER A 105 -2.15 -5.24 -21.71
CA SER A 105 -2.76 -5.23 -20.38
C SER A 105 -1.93 -4.45 -19.36
N VAL A 106 -2.60 -3.89 -18.36
CA VAL A 106 -1.98 -3.14 -17.27
C VAL A 106 -2.48 -3.68 -15.93
N ILE A 107 -1.55 -3.90 -14.99
CA ILE A 107 -1.86 -4.14 -13.59
C ILE A 107 -1.47 -2.88 -12.79
N LEU A 108 -2.43 -2.32 -12.06
CA LEU A 108 -2.21 -1.21 -11.15
C LEU A 108 -1.87 -1.74 -9.75
N ALA A 109 -0.62 -1.61 -9.35
CA ALA A 109 -0.11 -2.00 -8.04
C ALA A 109 0.58 -0.82 -7.33
N THR A 110 -0.01 0.37 -7.49
CA THR A 110 0.57 1.66 -7.08
C THR A 110 0.55 1.88 -5.57
N GLY A 111 -0.12 1.03 -4.82
CA GLY A 111 -0.31 1.20 -3.39
C GLY A 111 -1.19 2.40 -3.05
N SER A 112 -1.20 2.77 -1.78
CA SER A 112 -1.94 3.92 -1.28
C SER A 112 -1.00 4.94 -0.64
N LYS A 113 -1.23 6.23 -0.90
CA LYS A 113 -0.57 7.31 -0.15
C LYS A 113 -1.44 7.64 1.06
N ARG A 114 -0.88 7.48 2.25
CA ARG A 114 -1.52 7.93 3.49
C ARG A 114 -1.07 9.36 3.78
N LYS A 115 -2.02 10.23 4.11
CA LYS A 115 -1.72 11.58 4.60
C LYS A 115 -1.84 11.55 6.11
N ALA A 116 -0.76 11.86 6.81
CA ALA A 116 -0.85 12.15 8.25
C ALA A 116 -1.75 13.37 8.44
N PRO A 117 -2.69 13.35 9.39
CA PRO A 117 -3.44 14.55 9.74
C PRO A 117 -2.49 15.62 10.30
N ALA A 118 -2.90 16.88 10.17
CA ALA A 118 -2.10 18.03 10.62
C ALA A 118 -2.26 18.26 12.14
N ILE A 119 -2.06 17.21 12.94
CA ILE A 119 -2.10 17.24 14.40
C ILE A 119 -0.65 17.34 14.91
N PRO A 120 -0.35 18.29 15.81
CA PRO A 120 1.00 18.41 16.39
C PRO A 120 1.44 17.09 17.06
N GLY A 121 2.70 16.69 16.82
CA GLY A 121 3.28 15.48 17.42
C GLY A 121 2.97 14.16 16.70
N ILE A 122 2.04 14.13 15.75
CA ILE A 122 1.66 12.88 15.07
C ILE A 122 2.84 12.23 14.35
N LYS A 123 3.64 13.02 13.64
CA LYS A 123 4.76 12.50 12.86
C LYS A 123 5.86 11.93 13.74
N GLU A 124 6.11 12.54 14.88
CA GLU A 124 7.12 12.11 15.85
C GLU A 124 6.72 10.82 16.56
N LEU A 125 5.41 10.52 16.59
CA LEU A 125 4.84 9.34 17.23
C LEU A 125 4.50 8.22 16.23
N GLU A 126 4.77 8.40 14.93
CA GLU A 126 4.63 7.32 13.94
C GLU A 126 5.50 6.12 14.35
N GLY A 127 4.89 4.92 14.45
CA GLY A 127 5.54 3.72 14.97
C GLY A 127 5.76 3.67 16.49
N ARG A 128 5.41 4.74 17.21
CA ARG A 128 5.57 4.86 18.68
C ARG A 128 4.24 5.15 19.39
N GLY A 129 3.14 4.73 18.83
CA GLY A 129 1.79 4.96 19.35
C GLY A 129 0.83 5.48 18.28
N VAL A 130 1.32 5.96 17.15
CA VAL A 130 0.52 6.31 15.97
C VAL A 130 0.76 5.27 14.88
N SER A 131 -0.33 4.68 14.40
CA SER A 131 -0.36 3.74 13.28
C SER A 131 -1.40 4.17 12.24
N TYR A 132 -1.23 3.71 11.01
CA TYR A 132 -2.16 3.93 9.91
C TYR A 132 -2.75 2.62 9.37
N CYS A 133 -2.58 1.51 10.09
CA CYS A 133 -3.07 0.21 9.65
C CYS A 133 -3.41 -0.66 10.89
N ALA A 134 -4.69 -0.80 11.19
CA ALA A 134 -5.12 -1.62 12.32
C ALA A 134 -4.69 -3.07 12.15
N VAL A 135 -4.96 -3.68 11.01
CA VAL A 135 -4.59 -5.08 10.72
C VAL A 135 -3.09 -5.35 10.86
N CYS A 136 -2.24 -4.34 10.51
CA CYS A 136 -0.79 -4.49 10.61
C CYS A 136 -0.31 -4.46 12.06
N ASP A 137 -0.89 -3.56 12.87
CA ASP A 137 -0.30 -3.10 14.13
C ASP A 137 -1.17 -3.40 15.37
N ALA A 138 -2.39 -3.95 15.22
CA ALA A 138 -3.31 -4.21 16.32
C ALA A 138 -2.67 -5.02 17.46
N PHE A 139 -1.77 -5.94 17.13
CA PHE A 139 -1.06 -6.76 18.11
C PHE A 139 -0.25 -5.91 19.13
N PHE A 140 0.34 -4.80 18.69
CA PHE A 140 1.13 -3.91 19.56
C PHE A 140 0.26 -3.08 20.52
N TYR A 141 -1.04 -3.04 20.29
CA TYR A 141 -2.03 -2.30 21.09
C TYR A 141 -2.88 -3.21 21.96
N ARG A 142 -2.49 -4.47 22.12
CA ARG A 142 -3.21 -5.43 22.97
C ARG A 142 -3.41 -4.89 24.39
N GLY A 143 -4.68 -4.85 24.83
CA GLY A 143 -5.10 -4.41 26.16
C GLY A 143 -4.93 -2.91 26.41
N LYS A 144 -4.58 -2.10 25.41
CA LYS A 144 -4.47 -0.64 25.52
C LYS A 144 -5.76 0.06 25.13
N ASP A 145 -5.95 1.28 25.64
CA ASP A 145 -6.98 2.18 25.16
C ASP A 145 -6.52 2.82 23.84
N VAL A 146 -7.31 2.64 22.78
CA VAL A 146 -6.95 3.06 21.42
C VAL A 146 -7.95 4.09 20.89
N ALA A 147 -7.42 5.17 20.32
CA ALA A 147 -8.18 6.16 19.59
C ALA A 147 -8.05 5.91 18.07
N VAL A 148 -9.18 5.82 17.37
CA VAL A 148 -9.23 5.80 15.90
C VAL A 148 -9.66 7.17 15.42
N LEU A 149 -8.83 7.80 14.58
CA LEU A 149 -9.11 9.12 14.02
C LEU A 149 -9.74 9.00 12.64
N GLY A 150 -10.97 9.43 12.51
CA GLY A 150 -11.71 9.45 11.25
C GLY A 150 -13.23 9.55 11.47
N ASN A 151 -13.97 9.90 10.42
CA ASN A 151 -15.43 10.11 10.50
C ASN A 151 -16.24 9.29 9.48
N SER A 152 -15.61 8.34 8.79
CA SER A 152 -16.25 7.53 7.73
C SER A 152 -16.22 6.04 8.07
N ASP A 153 -16.87 5.23 7.23
CA ASP A 153 -16.87 3.77 7.35
C ASP A 153 -15.48 3.14 7.43
N PHE A 154 -14.47 3.80 6.86
CA PHE A 154 -13.08 3.34 7.01
C PHE A 154 -12.62 3.38 8.48
N ALA A 155 -12.94 4.47 9.20
CA ALA A 155 -12.61 4.55 10.62
C ALA A 155 -13.39 3.52 11.45
N LEU A 156 -14.64 3.26 11.08
CA LEU A 156 -15.45 2.22 11.74
C LEU A 156 -14.84 0.84 11.52
N HIS A 157 -14.40 0.53 10.31
CA HIS A 157 -13.73 -0.73 9.97
C HIS A 157 -12.40 -0.89 10.75
N GLU A 158 -11.56 0.14 10.78
CA GLU A 158 -10.31 0.10 11.55
C GLU A 158 -10.56 -0.10 13.06
N ALA A 159 -11.64 0.47 13.59
CA ALA A 159 -12.05 0.28 15.00
C ALA A 159 -12.48 -1.18 15.27
N GLU A 160 -13.19 -1.79 14.33
CA GLU A 160 -13.59 -3.20 14.42
C GLU A 160 -12.39 -4.15 14.38
N GLU A 161 -11.41 -3.88 13.55
CA GLU A 161 -10.15 -4.66 13.47
C GLU A 161 -9.33 -4.55 14.78
N LEU A 162 -9.39 -3.42 15.47
CA LEU A 162 -8.69 -3.21 16.75
C LEU A 162 -9.41 -3.84 17.95
N ALA A 163 -10.74 -3.90 17.91
CA ALA A 163 -11.56 -4.30 19.04
C ALA A 163 -11.20 -5.66 19.67
N PRO A 164 -10.84 -6.71 18.91
CA PRO A 164 -10.44 -8.01 19.48
C PRO A 164 -9.14 -7.96 20.28
N MET A 165 -8.31 -6.95 20.08
CA MET A 165 -6.98 -6.82 20.68
C MET A 165 -6.90 -5.71 21.71
N ALA A 166 -7.55 -4.57 21.48
CA ALA A 166 -7.51 -3.39 22.35
C ALA A 166 -8.26 -3.62 23.66
N GLY A 167 -7.89 -2.86 24.69
CA GLY A 167 -8.64 -2.79 25.94
C GLY A 167 -9.94 -1.99 25.78
N SER A 168 -9.84 -0.89 25.04
CA SER A 168 -11.01 -0.10 24.57
C SER A 168 -10.70 0.58 23.25
N VAL A 169 -11.75 0.88 22.47
CA VAL A 169 -11.64 1.64 21.21
C VAL A 169 -12.63 2.79 21.22
N THR A 170 -12.13 4.00 20.91
CA THR A 170 -12.95 5.20 20.75
C THR A 170 -12.65 5.85 19.40
N ILE A 171 -13.69 6.19 18.64
CA ILE A 171 -13.54 6.90 17.37
C ILE A 171 -13.59 8.40 17.63
N TYR A 172 -12.61 9.15 17.15
CA TYR A 172 -12.54 10.61 17.21
C TYR A 172 -12.69 11.18 15.79
N THR A 173 -13.66 12.09 15.62
CA THR A 173 -13.96 12.66 14.29
C THR A 173 -13.26 13.98 13.99
N ASP A 174 -12.49 14.53 14.94
CA ASP A 174 -11.79 15.82 14.81
C ASP A 174 -12.74 16.96 14.40
N GLY A 175 -13.86 17.08 15.07
CA GLY A 175 -14.85 18.12 14.82
C GLY A 175 -15.71 17.92 13.57
N LYS A 176 -15.60 16.80 12.90
CA LYS A 176 -16.41 16.49 11.71
C LYS A 176 -17.66 15.72 12.10
N GLU A 177 -18.73 15.89 11.32
CA GLU A 177 -19.91 15.04 11.46
C GLU A 177 -19.59 13.60 11.08
N PRO A 178 -20.06 12.61 11.87
CA PRO A 178 -19.94 11.21 11.53
C PRO A 178 -20.67 10.86 10.23
N GLU A 179 -19.99 10.16 9.32
CA GLU A 179 -20.52 9.69 8.03
C GLU A 179 -20.45 8.16 7.99
N PHE A 180 -21.10 7.50 8.98
CA PHE A 180 -21.13 6.04 9.06
C PHE A 180 -22.39 5.51 8.36
N SER A 181 -22.23 4.46 7.55
CA SER A 181 -23.37 3.78 6.90
C SER A 181 -24.22 2.96 7.88
N ARG A 182 -23.71 2.71 9.09
CA ARG A 182 -24.39 1.99 10.18
C ARG A 182 -24.01 2.58 11.53
N GLU A 183 -24.83 2.29 12.53
CA GLU A 183 -24.56 2.72 13.90
C GLU A 183 -23.28 2.04 14.44
N PRO A 184 -22.30 2.82 14.94
CA PRO A 184 -21.09 2.28 15.53
C PRO A 184 -21.36 1.60 16.87
N SER A 185 -20.73 0.45 17.09
CA SER A 185 -20.73 -0.23 18.41
C SER A 185 -19.68 0.34 19.38
N PHE A 186 -19.00 1.41 19.00
CA PHE A 186 -17.92 2.06 19.74
C PHE A 186 -18.35 3.45 20.21
N ALA A 187 -17.68 3.96 21.25
CA ALA A 187 -17.80 5.36 21.62
C ALA A 187 -17.31 6.26 20.48
N VAL A 188 -18.10 7.27 20.15
CA VAL A 188 -17.75 8.28 19.15
C VAL A 188 -17.61 9.63 19.83
N ASN A 189 -16.47 10.27 19.65
CA ASN A 189 -16.18 11.59 20.18
C ASN A 189 -16.01 12.57 19.01
N THR A 190 -16.86 13.58 18.95
CA THR A 190 -16.89 14.58 17.87
C THR A 190 -16.09 15.83 18.18
N MET A 191 -15.37 15.87 19.31
CA MET A 191 -14.53 17.02 19.65
C MET A 191 -13.43 17.23 18.59
N LYS A 192 -13.10 18.50 18.38
CA LYS A 192 -11.93 18.88 17.61
C LYS A 192 -10.67 18.64 18.42
N ILE A 193 -9.68 18.00 17.82
CA ILE A 193 -8.37 17.72 18.40
C ILE A 193 -7.37 18.82 18.05
#